data_99d39c7d295333b9b789d5ceb57e7f29
#
_entry.id   99d39c7d295333b9b789d5ceb57e7f29
#
_cell.length_a   1.000
_cell.length_b   1.000
_cell.length_c   1.000
_cell.angle_alpha   90.00
_cell.angle_beta   90.00
_cell.angle_gamma   90.00
#
_symmetry.space_group_name_H-M   'P 1'
#
loop_
_entity.id
_entity.type
_entity.pdbx_description
1 polymer ?
#
loop_
_entity_poly.entity_id
_entity_poly.type
_entity_poly.pdbx_seq_one_letter_code
_entity_poly.pdbx_strand_id
1 'polypeptide(L)'
;MELSSLTAVSPIDGRYGDKVSALRTIFSEYGLLKFRVQVEVRWLQKLAACAEIKEVPAFDADANAYLDKIVAEFSEEDAQRIKTIERTTNHDVKAVEYFLKEKVESVPALHAVSEFIHFACTSEDINNLSHALMLHTARQDVVLPHWRKIIESIKGLALEYRDIPLLSRTHGQPATPSTVGKEFANVAYRMERQYRQLERVEILGKINGAVGNYNAHIVAYPEVDWHRFSEEFVTSLGVTWNPYTTQIEPHDYIAELFDCVARFNTILIDFDRDIWGYIALNHFKQKPLPVRSVLPPCRTRLTRSTSRTPKATWAWLTRYWAIWLANCRFPAGSVT
;
A
#
# COMPACT_ATOMS: atom_id res chain seq x y z
N MET A 1 7.58 -13.88 -27.35
CA MET A 1 6.21 -13.70 -26.82
C MET A 1 6.26 -12.42 -26.00
N GLU A 2 5.52 -11.41 -26.38
CA GLU A 2 5.50 -10.14 -25.65
C GLU A 2 4.75 -10.25 -24.31
N LEU A 3 5.09 -9.39 -23.35
CA LEU A 3 4.43 -9.35 -22.06
C LEU A 3 3.00 -8.80 -22.20
N SER A 4 2.04 -9.58 -21.75
CA SER A 4 0.63 -9.22 -21.74
C SER A 4 -0.06 -9.88 -20.54
N SER A 5 -1.33 -9.60 -20.31
CA SER A 5 -2.11 -10.28 -19.27
C SER A 5 -2.20 -11.81 -19.47
N LEU A 6 -2.01 -12.32 -20.68
CA LEU A 6 -2.00 -13.74 -21.00
C LEU A 6 -0.61 -14.38 -20.83
N THR A 7 0.45 -13.59 -20.98
CA THR A 7 1.83 -14.07 -20.97
C THR A 7 2.57 -13.74 -19.67
N ALA A 8 1.94 -12.97 -18.77
CA ALA A 8 2.49 -12.63 -17.46
C ALA A 8 2.65 -13.88 -16.59
N VAL A 9 3.84 -14.05 -16.02
CA VAL A 9 4.16 -15.18 -15.13
C VAL A 9 3.43 -15.06 -13.80
N SER A 10 3.29 -13.83 -13.29
CA SER A 10 2.54 -13.57 -12.06
C SER A 10 1.04 -13.43 -12.36
N PRO A 11 0.17 -14.18 -11.66
CA PRO A 11 -1.28 -13.99 -11.74
C PRO A 11 -1.75 -12.58 -11.33
N ILE A 12 -0.97 -11.88 -10.50
CA ILE A 12 -1.27 -10.51 -10.04
C ILE A 12 -1.19 -9.55 -11.21
N ASP A 13 -0.16 -9.66 -12.04
CA ASP A 13 0.02 -8.79 -13.21
C ASP A 13 -0.77 -9.28 -14.43
N GLY A 14 -1.09 -10.58 -14.49
CA GLY A 14 -1.88 -11.21 -15.55
C GLY A 14 -3.37 -11.19 -15.26
N ARG A 15 -3.89 -12.35 -14.87
CA ARG A 15 -5.32 -12.62 -14.69
C ARG A 15 -6.03 -11.63 -13.74
N TYR A 16 -5.32 -11.12 -12.74
CA TYR A 16 -5.85 -10.24 -11.70
C TYR A 16 -5.36 -8.79 -11.82
N GLY A 17 -4.65 -8.45 -12.88
CA GLY A 17 -4.05 -7.14 -13.07
C GLY A 17 -5.02 -5.98 -12.93
N ASP A 18 -6.24 -6.11 -13.48
CA ASP A 18 -7.27 -5.06 -13.36
C ASP A 18 -7.74 -4.84 -11.91
N LYS A 19 -7.59 -5.85 -11.04
CA LYS A 19 -8.04 -5.80 -9.65
C LYS A 19 -7.03 -5.13 -8.73
N VAL A 20 -5.77 -5.10 -9.13
CA VAL A 20 -4.66 -4.47 -8.41
C VAL A 20 -4.20 -3.18 -9.07
N SER A 21 -4.95 -2.66 -10.04
CA SER A 21 -4.57 -1.47 -10.81
C SER A 21 -4.24 -0.26 -9.94
N ALA A 22 -4.95 -0.07 -8.82
CA ALA A 22 -4.69 1.01 -7.87
C ALA A 22 -3.29 0.92 -7.19
N LEU A 23 -2.65 -0.24 -7.22
CA LEU A 23 -1.32 -0.44 -6.63
C LEU A 23 -0.18 -0.29 -7.64
N ARG A 24 -0.47 -0.22 -8.95
CA ARG A 24 0.57 -0.14 -9.98
C ARG A 24 1.43 1.11 -9.87
N THR A 25 0.83 2.26 -9.64
CA THR A 25 1.56 3.52 -9.47
C THR A 25 2.35 3.63 -8.17
N ILE A 26 2.19 2.64 -7.28
CA ILE A 26 2.84 2.59 -5.97
C ILE A 26 3.91 1.49 -5.93
N PHE A 27 3.55 0.23 -6.26
CA PHE A 27 4.42 -0.94 -6.05
C PHE A 27 5.08 -1.49 -7.31
N SER A 28 4.91 -0.84 -8.46
CA SER A 28 5.67 -1.19 -9.66
C SER A 28 7.08 -0.56 -9.64
N GLU A 29 7.93 -0.95 -10.57
CA GLU A 29 9.22 -0.30 -10.81
C GLU A 29 9.05 1.21 -11.05
N TYR A 30 8.02 1.60 -11.83
CA TYR A 30 7.64 3.01 -12.00
C TYR A 30 7.37 3.70 -10.66
N GLY A 31 6.59 3.05 -9.78
CA GLY A 31 6.29 3.59 -8.46
C GLY A 31 7.55 3.79 -7.62
N LEU A 32 8.44 2.80 -7.58
CA LEU A 32 9.71 2.91 -6.86
C LEU A 32 10.57 4.06 -7.38
N LEU A 33 10.73 4.20 -8.70
CA LEU A 33 11.49 5.29 -9.31
C LEU A 33 10.87 6.65 -8.99
N LYS A 34 9.55 6.78 -9.05
CA LYS A 34 8.82 7.99 -8.67
C LYS A 34 9.13 8.42 -7.23
N PHE A 35 9.08 7.50 -6.28
CA PHE A 35 9.35 7.82 -4.88
C PHE A 35 10.83 8.12 -4.63
N ARG A 36 11.77 7.47 -5.34
CA ARG A 36 13.19 7.84 -5.30
C ARG A 36 13.42 9.27 -5.77
N VAL A 37 12.82 9.65 -6.90
CA VAL A 37 12.86 11.04 -7.41
C VAL A 37 12.28 12.01 -6.38
N GLN A 38 11.15 11.66 -5.75
CA GLN A 38 10.56 12.49 -4.71
C GLN A 38 11.50 12.70 -3.53
N VAL A 39 12.11 11.64 -3.01
CA VAL A 39 13.02 11.72 -1.86
C VAL A 39 14.24 12.59 -2.18
N GLU A 40 14.88 12.37 -3.34
CA GLU A 40 16.05 13.16 -3.78
C GLU A 40 15.72 14.65 -3.96
N VAL A 41 14.60 14.96 -4.58
CA VAL A 41 14.14 16.34 -4.76
C VAL A 41 13.86 17.00 -3.41
N ARG A 42 13.15 16.32 -2.51
CA ARG A 42 12.86 16.86 -1.18
C ARG A 42 14.12 17.04 -0.34
N TRP A 43 15.11 16.14 -0.50
CA TRP A 43 16.40 16.28 0.15
C TRP A 43 17.13 17.52 -0.32
N LEU A 44 17.23 17.75 -1.62
CA LEU A 44 17.85 18.94 -2.19
C LEU A 44 17.16 20.24 -1.71
N GLN A 45 15.82 20.27 -1.68
CA GLN A 45 15.06 21.41 -1.15
C GLN A 45 15.32 21.64 0.34
N LYS A 46 15.46 20.57 1.14
CA LYS A 46 15.77 20.67 2.56
C LYS A 46 17.18 21.20 2.80
N LEU A 47 18.16 20.78 1.98
CA LEU A 47 19.53 21.32 2.03
C LEU A 47 19.54 22.82 1.71
N ALA A 48 18.83 23.25 0.66
CA ALA A 48 18.72 24.66 0.26
C ALA A 48 18.05 25.55 1.32
N ALA A 49 17.21 24.97 2.16
CA ALA A 49 16.57 25.69 3.26
C ALA A 49 17.46 25.83 4.52
N CYS A 50 18.65 25.23 4.52
CA CYS A 50 19.59 25.25 5.64
C CYS A 50 20.60 26.41 5.48
N ALA A 51 20.54 27.38 6.36
CA ALA A 51 21.41 28.57 6.28
C ALA A 51 22.88 28.27 6.51
N GLU A 52 23.21 27.17 7.17
CA GLU A 52 24.55 26.68 7.44
C GLU A 52 25.23 26.09 6.19
N ILE A 53 24.44 25.64 5.20
CA ILE A 53 24.93 25.04 3.93
C ILE A 53 25.02 26.15 2.88
N LYS A 54 26.03 26.96 2.95
CA LYS A 54 26.18 28.19 2.13
C LYS A 54 26.36 27.91 0.64
N GLU A 55 26.86 26.75 0.27
CA GLU A 55 27.04 26.30 -1.11
C GLU A 55 25.72 25.99 -1.82
N VAL A 56 24.65 25.79 -1.06
CA VAL A 56 23.30 25.60 -1.60
C VAL A 56 22.43 26.76 -1.11
N PRO A 57 22.35 27.86 -1.85
CA PRO A 57 21.57 29.04 -1.46
C PRO A 57 20.06 28.66 -1.45
N ALA A 58 19.30 29.36 -0.61
CA ALA A 58 17.84 29.15 -0.56
C ALA A 58 17.21 29.35 -1.95
N PHE A 59 16.42 28.39 -2.36
CA PHE A 59 15.72 28.43 -3.64
C PHE A 59 14.57 29.45 -3.59
N ASP A 60 14.45 30.24 -4.66
CA ASP A 60 13.28 31.07 -4.88
C ASP A 60 12.00 30.25 -5.16
N ALA A 61 10.88 30.95 -5.31
CA ALA A 61 9.59 30.30 -5.57
C ALA A 61 9.58 29.54 -6.90
N ASP A 62 10.24 30.04 -7.93
CA ASP A 62 10.25 29.45 -9.27
C ASP A 62 11.09 28.16 -9.29
N ALA A 63 12.27 28.17 -8.65
CA ALA A 63 13.11 26.98 -8.51
C ALA A 63 12.42 25.88 -7.71
N ASN A 64 11.78 26.23 -6.58
CA ASN A 64 10.98 25.27 -5.81
C ASN A 64 9.80 24.71 -6.61
N ALA A 65 9.06 25.57 -7.31
CA ALA A 65 7.94 25.13 -8.16
C ALA A 65 8.41 24.21 -9.28
N TYR A 66 9.57 24.45 -9.87
CA TYR A 66 10.15 23.57 -10.89
C TYR A 66 10.51 22.19 -10.32
N LEU A 67 11.12 22.12 -9.15
CA LEU A 67 11.44 20.88 -8.46
C LEU A 67 10.15 20.11 -8.08
N ASP A 68 9.14 20.82 -7.58
CA ASP A 68 7.83 20.22 -7.28
C ASP A 68 7.16 19.64 -8.53
N LYS A 69 7.30 20.33 -9.66
CA LYS A 69 6.79 19.90 -10.95
C LYS A 69 7.45 18.59 -11.42
N ILE A 70 8.77 18.43 -11.24
CA ILE A 70 9.47 17.16 -11.57
C ILE A 70 8.83 15.98 -10.83
N VAL A 71 8.46 16.15 -9.56
CA VAL A 71 7.82 15.10 -8.75
C VAL A 71 6.37 14.87 -9.17
N ALA A 72 5.61 15.94 -9.37
CA ALA A 72 4.17 15.86 -9.65
C ALA A 72 3.86 15.31 -11.05
N GLU A 73 4.70 15.67 -12.03
CA GLU A 73 4.52 15.27 -13.43
C GLU A 73 5.42 14.09 -13.85
N PHE A 74 6.01 13.36 -12.87
CA PHE A 74 6.84 12.20 -13.18
C PHE A 74 6.05 11.18 -14.01
N SER A 75 6.59 10.84 -15.19
CA SER A 75 5.92 10.04 -16.20
C SER A 75 6.58 8.68 -16.44
N GLU A 76 5.93 7.81 -17.23
CA GLU A 76 6.52 6.54 -17.65
C GLU A 76 7.75 6.76 -18.56
N GLU A 77 7.78 7.85 -19.34
CA GLU A 77 8.93 8.24 -20.16
C GLU A 77 10.13 8.63 -19.28
N ASP A 78 9.89 9.34 -18.17
CA ASP A 78 10.92 9.67 -17.20
C ASP A 78 11.49 8.40 -16.54
N ALA A 79 10.62 7.46 -16.16
CA ALA A 79 11.04 6.18 -15.65
C ALA A 79 11.87 5.38 -16.67
N GLN A 80 11.46 5.40 -17.93
CA GLN A 80 12.22 4.76 -19.01
C GLN A 80 13.57 5.43 -19.25
N ARG A 81 13.66 6.77 -19.10
CA ARG A 81 14.93 7.51 -19.17
C ARG A 81 15.86 7.06 -18.05
N ILE A 82 15.39 6.95 -16.80
CA ILE A 82 16.18 6.43 -15.68
C ILE A 82 16.69 5.02 -15.97
N LYS A 83 15.83 4.11 -16.46
CA LYS A 83 16.23 2.74 -16.83
C LYS A 83 17.28 2.72 -17.95
N THR A 84 17.25 3.69 -18.84
CA THR A 84 18.26 3.81 -19.90
C THR A 84 19.62 4.24 -19.33
N ILE A 85 19.63 5.19 -18.40
CA ILE A 85 20.85 5.62 -17.69
C ILE A 85 21.40 4.46 -16.84
N GLU A 86 20.53 3.72 -16.14
CA GLU A 86 20.91 2.56 -15.31
C GLU A 86 21.65 1.49 -16.10
N ARG A 87 21.28 1.23 -17.34
CA ARG A 87 21.98 0.27 -18.23
C ARG A 87 23.45 0.64 -18.45
N THR A 88 23.79 1.92 -18.38
CA THR A 88 25.17 2.42 -18.53
C THR A 88 25.90 2.48 -17.19
N THR A 89 25.23 2.95 -16.15
CA THR A 89 25.82 3.14 -14.82
C THR A 89 25.91 1.85 -14.02
N ASN A 90 25.08 0.86 -14.37
CA ASN A 90 24.88 -0.39 -13.64
C ASN A 90 24.57 -0.18 -12.15
N HIS A 91 23.85 0.94 -11.85
CA HIS A 91 23.50 1.30 -10.50
C HIS A 91 22.17 2.11 -10.52
N ASP A 92 21.18 1.61 -9.83
CA ASP A 92 19.78 2.08 -9.88
C ASP A 92 19.58 3.48 -9.27
N VAL A 93 20.05 3.71 -8.03
CA VAL A 93 19.91 5.02 -7.36
C VAL A 93 20.77 6.07 -8.04
N LYS A 94 21.99 5.71 -8.50
CA LYS A 94 22.86 6.61 -9.26
C LYS A 94 22.23 7.06 -10.57
N ALA A 95 21.42 6.19 -11.20
CA ALA A 95 20.68 6.55 -12.41
C ALA A 95 19.61 7.63 -12.12
N VAL A 96 18.98 7.62 -10.95
CA VAL A 96 18.04 8.66 -10.52
C VAL A 96 18.77 10.01 -10.32
N GLU A 97 19.95 9.99 -9.70
CA GLU A 97 20.78 11.19 -9.53
C GLU A 97 21.12 11.82 -10.90
N TYR A 98 21.61 11.03 -11.86
CA TYR A 98 21.92 11.53 -13.21
C TYR A 98 20.69 12.05 -13.94
N PHE A 99 19.56 11.37 -13.82
CA PHE A 99 18.29 11.86 -14.39
C PHE A 99 17.91 13.22 -13.82
N LEU A 100 18.03 13.41 -12.51
CA LEU A 100 17.74 14.70 -11.87
C LEU A 100 18.72 15.78 -12.32
N LYS A 101 20.01 15.46 -12.47
CA LYS A 101 21.01 16.40 -13.02
C LYS A 101 20.64 16.84 -14.44
N GLU A 102 20.17 15.91 -15.31
CA GLU A 102 19.65 16.26 -16.63
C GLU A 102 18.43 17.20 -16.55
N LYS A 103 17.49 16.91 -15.64
CA LYS A 103 16.28 17.73 -15.48
C LYS A 103 16.58 19.16 -15.02
N VAL A 104 17.54 19.35 -14.13
CA VAL A 104 17.86 20.68 -13.58
C VAL A 104 18.85 21.49 -14.44
N GLU A 105 19.44 20.90 -15.49
CA GLU A 105 20.43 21.53 -16.36
C GLU A 105 19.95 22.86 -16.97
N SER A 106 18.66 22.93 -17.32
CA SER A 106 18.04 24.10 -17.95
C SER A 106 17.76 25.27 -16.98
N VAL A 107 17.85 25.03 -15.66
CA VAL A 107 17.55 26.03 -14.62
C VAL A 107 18.86 26.44 -13.94
N PRO A 108 19.45 27.62 -14.25
CA PRO A 108 20.79 27.98 -13.79
C PRO A 108 20.99 27.88 -12.28
N ALA A 109 20.01 28.28 -11.49
CA ALA A 109 20.09 28.24 -10.02
C ALA A 109 20.18 26.80 -9.49
N LEU A 110 19.46 25.85 -10.12
CA LEU A 110 19.46 24.43 -9.75
C LEU A 110 20.69 23.71 -10.34
N HIS A 111 21.08 24.05 -11.55
CA HIS A 111 22.28 23.49 -12.18
C HIS A 111 23.55 23.78 -11.38
N ALA A 112 23.67 24.99 -10.83
CA ALA A 112 24.82 25.41 -10.02
C ALA A 112 25.02 24.55 -8.76
N VAL A 113 23.95 23.92 -8.24
CA VAL A 113 23.97 23.08 -7.04
C VAL A 113 23.68 21.61 -7.36
N SER A 114 23.76 21.20 -8.62
CA SER A 114 23.40 19.84 -9.05
C SER A 114 24.24 18.75 -8.39
N GLU A 115 25.46 19.05 -7.94
CA GLU A 115 26.32 18.11 -7.21
C GLU A 115 25.84 17.84 -5.77
N PHE A 116 24.88 18.63 -5.26
CA PHE A 116 24.23 18.38 -3.98
C PHE A 116 23.03 17.43 -4.07
N ILE A 117 22.64 17.01 -5.28
CA ILE A 117 21.72 15.88 -5.44
C ILE A 117 22.41 14.65 -4.87
N HIS A 118 21.73 13.91 -3.99
CA HIS A 118 22.29 12.76 -3.26
C HIS A 118 23.42 13.12 -2.27
N PHE A 119 23.54 14.39 -1.86
CA PHE A 119 24.62 14.83 -0.97
C PHE A 119 24.63 14.05 0.35
N ALA A 120 25.81 13.48 0.68
CA ALA A 120 26.10 12.69 1.87
C ALA A 120 25.21 11.45 2.09
N CYS A 121 24.29 11.13 1.16
CA CYS A 121 23.44 9.96 1.22
C CYS A 121 24.18 8.68 0.84
N THR A 122 23.70 7.57 1.35
CA THR A 122 23.89 6.25 0.76
C THR A 122 22.62 5.85 0.00
N SER A 123 22.73 4.91 -0.94
CA SER A 123 21.56 4.44 -1.71
C SER A 123 20.41 4.00 -0.82
N GLU A 124 20.71 3.43 0.33
CA GLU A 124 19.70 2.97 1.27
C GLU A 124 18.95 4.12 1.96
N ASP A 125 19.54 5.30 2.12
CA ASP A 125 18.83 6.49 2.59
C ASP A 125 17.64 6.82 1.68
N ILE A 126 17.86 6.69 0.38
CA ILE A 126 16.82 6.92 -0.62
C ILE A 126 15.86 5.72 -0.72
N ASN A 127 16.37 4.51 -0.71
CA ASN A 127 15.56 3.29 -0.85
C ASN A 127 14.61 3.09 0.33
N ASN A 128 15.10 3.19 1.58
CA ASN A 128 14.23 2.98 2.74
C ASN A 128 13.10 4.01 2.79
N LEU A 129 13.40 5.29 2.53
CA LEU A 129 12.37 6.34 2.50
C LEU A 129 11.39 6.13 1.35
N SER A 130 11.87 5.69 0.19
CA SER A 130 10.99 5.37 -0.94
C SER A 130 10.05 4.21 -0.60
N HIS A 131 10.56 3.11 -0.02
CA HIS A 131 9.73 2.00 0.43
C HIS A 131 8.76 2.41 1.54
N ALA A 132 9.20 3.25 2.49
CA ALA A 132 8.32 3.79 3.52
C ALA A 132 7.17 4.61 2.92
N LEU A 133 7.45 5.47 1.94
CA LEU A 133 6.44 6.26 1.24
C LEU A 133 5.49 5.39 0.41
N MET A 134 6.00 4.35 -0.27
CA MET A 134 5.17 3.38 -0.98
C MET A 134 4.17 2.69 -0.03
N LEU A 135 4.65 2.20 1.11
CA LEU A 135 3.81 1.54 2.11
C LEU A 135 2.83 2.52 2.77
N HIS A 136 3.28 3.73 3.07
CA HIS A 136 2.43 4.79 3.62
C HIS A 136 1.28 5.11 2.66
N THR A 137 1.60 5.39 1.39
CA THR A 137 0.62 5.72 0.36
C THR A 137 -0.36 4.57 0.13
N ALA A 138 0.14 3.34 0.00
CA ALA A 138 -0.71 2.17 -0.16
C ALA A 138 -1.65 1.96 1.03
N ARG A 139 -1.15 2.15 2.26
CA ARG A 139 -1.96 2.06 3.48
C ARG A 139 -3.08 3.09 3.48
N GLN A 140 -2.75 4.37 3.23
CA GLN A 140 -3.70 5.47 3.32
C GLN A 140 -4.73 5.47 2.19
N ASP A 141 -4.26 5.31 0.95
CA ASP A 141 -5.10 5.55 -0.23
C ASP A 141 -5.82 4.29 -0.72
N VAL A 142 -5.30 3.11 -0.38
CA VAL A 142 -5.85 1.85 -0.90
C VAL A 142 -6.36 0.95 0.23
N VAL A 143 -5.50 0.58 1.18
CA VAL A 143 -5.83 -0.48 2.15
C VAL A 143 -6.90 -0.04 3.12
N LEU A 144 -6.68 1.05 3.85
CA LEU A 144 -7.62 1.55 4.86
C LEU A 144 -8.99 1.89 4.26
N PRO A 145 -9.12 2.58 3.10
CA PRO A 145 -10.41 2.83 2.48
C PRO A 145 -11.16 1.54 2.08
N HIS A 146 -10.44 0.54 1.59
CA HIS A 146 -11.06 -0.74 1.23
C HIS A 146 -11.51 -1.53 2.46
N TRP A 147 -10.69 -1.58 3.50
CA TRP A 147 -11.07 -2.24 4.75
C TRP A 147 -12.27 -1.57 5.41
N ARG A 148 -12.32 -0.24 5.39
CA ARG A 148 -13.47 0.52 5.90
C ARG A 148 -14.76 0.14 5.17
N LYS A 149 -14.73 0.04 3.85
CA LYS A 149 -15.88 -0.40 3.06
C LYS A 149 -16.37 -1.81 3.43
N ILE A 150 -15.44 -2.75 3.65
CA ILE A 150 -15.78 -4.11 4.08
C ILE A 150 -16.44 -4.08 5.46
N ILE A 151 -15.81 -3.40 6.42
CA ILE A 151 -16.30 -3.31 7.80
C ILE A 151 -17.70 -2.69 7.83
N GLU A 152 -17.92 -1.57 7.14
CA GLU A 152 -19.22 -0.91 7.10
C GLU A 152 -20.29 -1.77 6.41
N SER A 153 -19.93 -2.53 5.39
CA SER A 153 -20.85 -3.49 4.75
C SER A 153 -21.29 -4.58 5.73
N ILE A 154 -20.35 -5.14 6.51
CA ILE A 154 -20.68 -6.17 7.51
C ILE A 154 -21.48 -5.57 8.67
N LYS A 155 -21.16 -4.36 9.12
CA LYS A 155 -21.95 -3.62 10.12
C LYS A 155 -23.40 -3.38 9.63
N GLY A 156 -23.55 -3.02 8.36
CA GLY A 156 -24.88 -2.87 7.74
C GLY A 156 -25.69 -4.15 7.85
N LEU A 157 -25.11 -5.30 7.50
CA LEU A 157 -25.76 -6.62 7.65
C LEU A 157 -26.04 -6.96 9.12
N ALA A 158 -25.15 -6.62 10.03
CA ALA A 158 -25.36 -6.84 11.46
C ALA A 158 -26.59 -6.07 11.98
N LEU A 159 -26.80 -4.84 11.50
CA LEU A 159 -27.97 -4.03 11.84
C LEU A 159 -29.25 -4.53 11.15
N GLU A 160 -29.16 -4.88 9.87
CA GLU A 160 -30.30 -5.40 9.08
C GLU A 160 -30.85 -6.69 9.69
N TYR A 161 -29.97 -7.59 10.13
CA TYR A 161 -30.37 -8.91 10.62
C TYR A 161 -30.30 -9.07 12.16
N ARG A 162 -30.30 -7.96 12.90
CA ARG A 162 -30.15 -7.96 14.36
C ARG A 162 -31.23 -8.74 15.10
N ASP A 163 -32.45 -8.74 14.57
CA ASP A 163 -33.62 -9.36 15.18
C ASP A 163 -33.94 -10.76 14.61
N ILE A 164 -33.12 -11.26 13.69
CA ILE A 164 -33.33 -12.61 13.12
C ILE A 164 -32.69 -13.65 14.03
N PRO A 165 -33.50 -14.54 14.62
CA PRO A 165 -32.99 -15.57 15.52
C PRO A 165 -32.15 -16.59 14.74
N LEU A 166 -31.06 -17.04 15.37
CA LEU A 166 -30.16 -18.06 14.88
C LEU A 166 -29.89 -19.07 16.00
N LEU A 167 -30.09 -20.37 15.74
CA LEU A 167 -29.69 -21.41 16.66
C LEU A 167 -28.16 -21.56 16.63
N SER A 168 -27.49 -21.16 17.73
CA SER A 168 -26.07 -21.42 17.88
C SER A 168 -25.77 -22.90 17.99
N ARG A 169 -24.61 -23.33 17.54
CA ARG A 169 -24.14 -24.70 17.62
C ARG A 169 -22.76 -24.73 18.30
N THR A 170 -22.60 -25.74 19.18
CA THR A 170 -21.30 -26.06 19.76
C THR A 170 -20.96 -27.49 19.46
N HIS A 171 -19.78 -27.75 18.93
CA HIS A 171 -19.38 -29.08 18.43
C HIS A 171 -20.42 -29.70 17.47
N GLY A 172 -21.09 -28.87 16.65
CA GLY A 172 -22.14 -29.30 15.74
C GLY A 172 -23.51 -29.53 16.37
N GLN A 173 -23.62 -29.52 17.69
CA GLN A 173 -24.86 -29.74 18.43
C GLN A 173 -25.61 -28.43 18.69
N PRO A 174 -26.96 -28.45 18.72
CA PRO A 174 -27.78 -27.31 19.13
C PRO A 174 -27.36 -26.74 20.48
N ALA A 175 -27.26 -25.41 20.54
CA ALA A 175 -26.95 -24.69 21.75
C ALA A 175 -27.98 -23.56 21.98
N THR A 176 -27.62 -22.55 22.76
CA THR A 176 -28.48 -21.41 23.06
C THR A 176 -28.75 -20.56 21.81
N PRO A 177 -29.98 -20.06 21.60
CA PRO A 177 -30.29 -19.15 20.50
C PRO A 177 -29.47 -17.86 20.56
N SER A 178 -29.11 -17.33 19.40
CA SER A 178 -28.46 -16.08 19.15
C SER A 178 -29.21 -15.31 18.07
N THR A 179 -28.59 -14.33 17.44
CA THR A 179 -29.12 -13.67 16.25
C THR A 179 -28.08 -13.63 15.13
N VAL A 180 -28.55 -13.61 13.89
CA VAL A 180 -27.69 -13.45 12.72
C VAL A 180 -26.90 -12.14 12.78
N GLY A 181 -27.56 -11.05 13.19
CA GLY A 181 -26.88 -9.76 13.33
C GLY A 181 -25.74 -9.79 14.34
N LYS A 182 -25.88 -10.54 15.46
CA LYS A 182 -24.79 -10.69 16.45
C LYS A 182 -23.58 -11.43 15.85
N GLU A 183 -23.80 -12.45 15.02
CA GLU A 183 -22.71 -13.15 14.33
C GLU A 183 -21.92 -12.21 13.40
N PHE A 184 -22.61 -11.37 12.60
CA PHE A 184 -21.97 -10.35 11.79
C PHE A 184 -21.27 -9.27 12.64
N ALA A 185 -21.88 -8.84 13.73
CA ALA A 185 -21.28 -7.83 14.62
C ALA A 185 -19.96 -8.31 15.23
N ASN A 186 -19.85 -9.60 15.59
CA ASN A 186 -18.60 -10.18 16.06
C ASN A 186 -17.47 -10.03 15.03
N VAL A 187 -17.74 -10.34 13.78
CA VAL A 187 -16.75 -10.23 12.69
C VAL A 187 -16.36 -8.77 12.44
N ALA A 188 -17.36 -7.89 12.32
CA ALA A 188 -17.13 -6.45 12.12
C ALA A 188 -16.25 -5.87 13.24
N TYR A 189 -16.50 -6.24 14.49
CA TYR A 189 -15.72 -5.76 15.63
C TYR A 189 -14.28 -6.28 15.61
N ARG A 190 -14.06 -7.55 15.28
CA ARG A 190 -12.71 -8.13 15.11
C ARG A 190 -11.93 -7.40 14.02
N MET A 191 -12.56 -7.12 12.88
CA MET A 191 -11.96 -6.38 11.77
C MET A 191 -11.67 -4.92 12.13
N GLU A 192 -12.57 -4.23 12.83
CA GLU A 192 -12.37 -2.87 13.31
C GLU A 192 -11.13 -2.75 14.21
N ARG A 193 -10.84 -3.75 15.04
CA ARG A 193 -9.62 -3.80 15.85
C ARG A 193 -8.36 -3.85 14.98
N GLN A 194 -8.37 -4.67 13.91
CA GLN A 194 -7.22 -4.74 12.99
C GLN A 194 -7.05 -3.44 12.19
N TYR A 195 -8.16 -2.81 11.79
CA TYR A 195 -8.14 -1.51 11.13
C TYR A 195 -7.40 -0.47 11.98
N ARG A 196 -7.77 -0.35 13.27
CA ARG A 196 -7.13 0.59 14.20
C ARG A 196 -5.65 0.26 14.45
N GLN A 197 -5.28 -1.02 14.45
CA GLN A 197 -3.87 -1.42 14.59
C GLN A 197 -3.09 -1.00 13.34
N LEU A 198 -3.58 -1.31 12.14
CA LEU A 198 -2.93 -0.93 10.90
C LEU A 198 -2.75 0.58 10.75
N GLU A 199 -3.76 1.34 11.15
CA GLU A 199 -3.72 2.82 11.13
C GLU A 199 -2.60 3.38 12.01
N ARG A 200 -2.27 2.69 13.11
CA ARG A 200 -1.28 3.12 14.13
C ARG A 200 0.12 2.56 13.92
N VAL A 201 0.33 1.63 13.00
CA VAL A 201 1.68 1.12 12.72
C VAL A 201 2.55 2.28 12.27
N GLU A 202 3.64 2.51 12.96
CA GLU A 202 4.63 3.50 12.58
C GLU A 202 5.41 2.99 11.38
N ILE A 203 5.44 3.79 10.31
CA ILE A 203 6.24 3.51 9.14
C ILE A 203 7.52 4.32 9.29
N LEU A 204 8.63 3.61 9.47
CA LEU A 204 9.89 4.22 9.83
C LEU A 204 10.73 4.58 8.60
N GLY A 205 11.56 5.60 8.77
CA GLY A 205 12.55 5.98 7.77
C GLY A 205 13.77 6.62 8.40
N LYS A 206 14.89 6.58 7.68
CA LYS A 206 16.16 7.17 8.11
C LYS A 206 16.85 7.89 6.95
N ILE A 207 17.69 8.86 7.28
CA ILE A 207 18.64 9.49 6.38
C ILE A 207 19.87 9.90 7.20
N ASN A 208 20.87 9.04 7.29
CA ASN A 208 22.01 9.18 8.21
C ASN A 208 23.33 8.65 7.63
N GLY A 209 23.36 8.40 6.30
CA GLY A 209 24.56 8.03 5.56
C GLY A 209 24.94 6.56 5.63
N ALA A 210 26.14 6.26 5.12
CA ALA A 210 26.58 4.92 4.79
C ALA A 210 26.71 3.95 5.97
N VAL A 211 26.79 4.43 7.20
CA VAL A 211 26.90 3.62 8.41
C VAL A 211 25.95 4.05 9.53
N GLY A 212 25.05 4.99 9.23
CA GLY A 212 24.07 5.48 10.19
C GLY A 212 24.60 6.49 11.22
N ASN A 213 25.74 7.11 10.98
CA ASN A 213 26.42 7.98 11.95
C ASN A 213 26.70 9.39 11.43
N TYR A 214 26.11 9.81 10.30
CA TYR A 214 26.30 11.12 9.69
C TYR A 214 27.77 11.48 9.35
N ASN A 215 28.65 10.50 9.15
CA ASN A 215 30.09 10.75 9.01
C ASN A 215 30.41 11.77 7.89
N ALA A 216 29.86 11.58 6.70
CA ALA A 216 30.07 12.49 5.58
C ALA A 216 29.45 13.87 5.83
N HIS A 217 28.28 13.89 6.43
CA HIS A 217 27.55 15.11 6.79
C HIS A 217 28.35 15.98 7.78
N ILE A 218 28.84 15.38 8.88
CA ILE A 218 29.60 16.07 9.93
C ILE A 218 30.97 16.58 9.40
N VAL A 219 31.61 15.81 8.52
CA VAL A 219 32.87 16.23 7.93
C VAL A 219 32.70 17.48 7.02
N ALA A 220 31.57 17.50 6.27
CA ALA A 220 31.29 18.61 5.37
C ALA A 220 30.78 19.88 6.12
N TYR A 221 29.82 19.67 7.04
CA TYR A 221 29.17 20.78 7.78
C TYR A 221 29.02 20.40 9.26
N PRO A 222 30.08 20.56 10.05
CA PRO A 222 30.08 20.18 11.49
C PRO A 222 29.18 21.05 12.36
N GLU A 223 28.78 22.23 11.89
CA GLU A 223 27.89 23.17 12.59
C GLU A 223 26.42 22.84 12.46
N VAL A 224 26.03 21.95 11.52
CA VAL A 224 24.66 21.54 11.33
C VAL A 224 24.29 20.45 12.35
N ASP A 225 23.17 20.62 13.04
CA ASP A 225 22.57 19.55 13.85
C ASP A 225 21.89 18.52 12.94
N TRP A 226 22.70 17.57 12.42
CA TRP A 226 22.23 16.57 11.49
C TRP A 226 21.18 15.60 12.07
N HIS A 227 21.16 15.41 13.38
CA HIS A 227 20.12 14.62 14.04
C HIS A 227 18.75 15.29 13.88
N ARG A 228 18.65 16.54 14.31
CA ARG A 228 17.44 17.33 14.16
C ARG A 228 17.07 17.56 12.69
N PHE A 229 18.05 17.82 11.85
CA PHE A 229 17.84 18.02 10.42
C PHE A 229 17.18 16.79 9.76
N SER A 230 17.68 15.58 10.09
CA SER A 230 17.16 14.31 9.56
C SER A 230 15.78 13.99 10.12
N GLU A 231 15.53 14.22 11.41
CA GLU A 231 14.21 14.07 12.03
C GLU A 231 13.17 14.94 11.32
N GLU A 232 13.47 16.23 11.16
CA GLU A 232 12.60 17.18 10.47
C GLU A 232 12.35 16.77 9.01
N PHE A 233 13.38 16.31 8.31
CA PHE A 233 13.24 15.85 6.92
C PHE A 233 12.36 14.62 6.81
N VAL A 234 12.64 13.56 7.55
CA VAL A 234 11.88 12.30 7.50
C VAL A 234 10.43 12.54 7.89
N THR A 235 10.21 13.31 8.96
CA THR A 235 8.86 13.66 9.42
C THR A 235 8.10 14.50 8.39
N SER A 236 8.77 15.39 7.66
CA SER A 236 8.15 16.18 6.59
C SER A 236 7.65 15.34 5.42
N LEU A 237 8.20 14.14 5.24
CA LEU A 237 7.73 13.15 4.25
C LEU A 237 6.47 12.40 4.71
N GLY A 238 6.05 12.56 5.97
CA GLY A 238 4.86 11.90 6.54
C GLY A 238 5.14 10.51 7.14
N VAL A 239 6.40 10.17 7.39
CA VAL A 239 6.82 8.92 8.03
C VAL A 239 7.54 9.20 9.34
N THR A 240 7.67 8.20 10.20
CA THR A 240 8.31 8.33 11.51
C THR A 240 9.82 8.20 11.36
N TRP A 241 10.57 9.10 11.97
CA TRP A 241 12.03 9.02 11.97
C TRP A 241 12.57 7.92 12.87
N ASN A 242 13.50 7.10 12.33
CA ASN A 242 14.24 6.11 13.08
C ASN A 242 15.64 6.66 13.44
N PRO A 243 15.89 7.04 14.72
CA PRO A 243 17.14 7.70 15.12
C PRO A 243 18.36 6.77 15.13
N TYR A 244 18.17 5.47 15.26
CA TYR A 244 19.25 4.50 15.46
C TYR A 244 19.18 3.38 14.43
N THR A 245 20.01 3.51 13.40
CA THR A 245 20.14 2.49 12.35
C THR A 245 21.61 2.26 12.04
N THR A 246 21.91 1.27 11.19
CA THR A 246 23.20 1.14 10.52
C THR A 246 23.08 1.75 9.11
N GLN A 247 23.74 1.19 8.11
CA GLN A 247 23.50 1.54 6.71
C GLN A 247 22.05 1.24 6.30
N ILE A 248 21.55 0.09 6.77
CA ILE A 248 20.23 -0.43 6.44
C ILE A 248 19.25 -0.02 7.55
N GLU A 249 18.06 0.44 7.17
CA GLU A 249 16.93 0.49 8.06
C GLU A 249 16.46 -0.96 8.32
N PRO A 250 16.28 -1.41 9.60
CA PRO A 250 16.02 -2.84 9.92
C PRO A 250 14.73 -3.40 9.34
N HIS A 251 13.78 -2.54 8.98
CA HIS A 251 12.48 -2.91 8.38
C HIS A 251 11.54 -3.75 9.26
N ASP A 252 11.75 -3.75 10.58
CA ASP A 252 10.87 -4.45 11.53
C ASP A 252 9.43 -3.97 11.44
N TYR A 253 9.22 -2.67 11.17
CA TYR A 253 7.91 -2.07 10.97
C TYR A 253 7.16 -2.67 9.76
N ILE A 254 7.88 -3.15 8.74
CA ILE A 254 7.26 -3.82 7.59
C ILE A 254 6.64 -5.14 8.02
N ALA A 255 7.34 -5.90 8.88
CA ALA A 255 6.81 -7.12 9.45
C ALA A 255 5.56 -6.83 10.29
N GLU A 256 5.59 -5.80 11.16
CA GLU A 256 4.43 -5.38 11.95
C GLU A 256 3.23 -5.00 11.07
N LEU A 257 3.47 -4.22 10.00
CA LEU A 257 2.45 -3.83 9.04
C LEU A 257 1.83 -5.06 8.37
N PHE A 258 2.66 -5.98 7.87
CA PHE A 258 2.20 -7.17 7.16
C PHE A 258 1.50 -8.17 8.09
N ASP A 259 1.89 -8.26 9.35
CA ASP A 259 1.21 -9.08 10.36
C ASP A 259 -0.19 -8.55 10.66
N CYS A 260 -0.37 -7.23 10.75
CA CYS A 260 -1.71 -6.63 10.86
C CYS A 260 -2.60 -7.02 9.68
N VAL A 261 -2.02 -6.97 8.50
CA VAL A 261 -2.69 -7.35 7.27
C VAL A 261 -3.04 -8.83 7.26
N ALA A 262 -2.13 -9.69 7.63
CA ALA A 262 -2.35 -11.14 7.70
C ALA A 262 -3.48 -11.49 8.67
N ARG A 263 -3.54 -10.83 9.84
CA ARG A 263 -4.61 -11.04 10.81
C ARG A 263 -5.99 -10.60 10.28
N PHE A 264 -6.07 -9.45 9.61
CA PHE A 264 -7.33 -9.03 8.98
C PHE A 264 -7.78 -10.03 7.93
N ASN A 265 -6.87 -10.49 7.07
CA ASN A 265 -7.16 -11.49 6.05
C ASN A 265 -7.62 -12.84 6.66
N THR A 266 -7.02 -13.24 7.77
CA THR A 266 -7.44 -14.45 8.50
C THR A 266 -8.87 -14.34 9.00
N ILE A 267 -9.25 -13.18 9.56
CA ILE A 267 -10.64 -12.92 9.99
C ILE A 267 -11.60 -12.97 8.80
N LEU A 268 -11.21 -12.41 7.67
CA LEU A 268 -12.03 -12.40 6.47
C LEU A 268 -12.21 -13.80 5.88
N ILE A 269 -11.14 -14.60 5.85
CA ILE A 269 -11.21 -16.03 5.41
C ILE A 269 -12.12 -16.84 6.33
N ASP A 270 -12.02 -16.60 7.64
CA ASP A 270 -12.86 -17.24 8.66
C ASP A 270 -14.35 -16.92 8.41
N PHE A 271 -14.65 -15.65 8.21
CA PHE A 271 -15.99 -15.20 7.88
C PHE A 271 -16.52 -15.78 6.56
N ASP A 272 -15.72 -15.85 5.51
CA ASP A 272 -16.09 -16.49 4.24
C ASP A 272 -16.47 -17.97 4.44
N ARG A 273 -15.77 -18.68 5.32
CA ARG A 273 -16.05 -20.08 5.66
C ARG A 273 -17.35 -20.22 6.44
N ASP A 274 -17.60 -19.33 7.40
CA ASP A 274 -18.83 -19.30 8.18
C ASP A 274 -20.05 -19.08 7.28
N ILE A 275 -19.97 -18.10 6.38
CA ILE A 275 -21.03 -17.84 5.42
C ILE A 275 -21.29 -19.06 4.52
N TRP A 276 -20.24 -19.75 4.14
CA TRP A 276 -20.37 -20.99 3.36
C TRP A 276 -21.09 -22.09 4.16
N GLY A 277 -20.75 -22.23 5.43
CA GLY A 277 -21.46 -23.11 6.35
C GLY A 277 -22.93 -22.72 6.45
N TYR A 278 -23.25 -21.46 6.61
CA TYR A 278 -24.62 -20.95 6.68
C TYR A 278 -25.42 -21.20 5.39
N ILE A 279 -24.80 -21.11 4.22
CA ILE A 279 -25.43 -21.51 2.94
C ILE A 279 -25.70 -23.02 2.91
N ALA A 280 -24.73 -23.83 3.35
CA ALA A 280 -24.89 -25.29 3.40
C ALA A 280 -26.00 -25.73 4.36
N LEU A 281 -26.20 -24.98 5.45
CA LEU A 281 -27.28 -25.20 6.44
C LEU A 281 -28.60 -24.53 6.04
N ASN A 282 -28.72 -23.96 4.84
CA ASN A 282 -29.89 -23.23 4.34
C ASN A 282 -30.28 -21.97 5.14
N HIS A 283 -29.38 -21.41 5.97
CA HIS A 283 -29.63 -20.13 6.61
C HIS A 283 -29.55 -18.97 5.57
N PHE A 284 -28.75 -19.13 4.52
CA PHE A 284 -28.65 -18.19 3.40
C PHE A 284 -28.91 -18.88 2.07
N LYS A 285 -29.49 -18.13 1.13
CA LYS A 285 -29.62 -18.56 -0.27
C LYS A 285 -28.85 -17.60 -1.16
N GLN A 286 -28.05 -18.16 -2.06
CA GLN A 286 -27.40 -17.35 -3.09
C GLN A 286 -28.42 -16.92 -4.14
N LYS A 287 -28.45 -15.63 -4.45
CA LYS A 287 -29.24 -15.09 -5.55
C LYS A 287 -28.56 -15.47 -6.88
N PRO A 288 -29.25 -16.19 -7.79
CA PRO A 288 -28.69 -16.47 -9.10
C PRO A 288 -28.42 -15.14 -9.83
N LEU A 289 -27.18 -14.93 -10.28
CA LEU A 289 -26.92 -13.86 -11.23
C LEU A 289 -27.45 -14.30 -12.60
N PRO A 290 -28.16 -13.43 -13.35
CA PRO A 290 -28.53 -13.74 -14.72
C PRO A 290 -27.23 -13.95 -15.50
N VAL A 291 -26.96 -15.19 -15.87
CA VAL A 291 -25.87 -15.54 -16.78
C VAL A 291 -26.23 -14.93 -18.12
N ARG A 292 -25.47 -13.96 -18.60
CA ARG A 292 -25.51 -13.55 -19.99
C ARG A 292 -25.16 -14.79 -20.84
N SER A 293 -26.21 -15.37 -21.36
CA SER A 293 -26.34 -16.41 -22.36
C SER A 293 -25.07 -17.08 -22.92
N VAL A 294 -25.17 -18.32 -23.03
CA VAL A 294 -24.89 -19.29 -24.07
C VAL A 294 -24.17 -20.49 -23.49
N LEU A 295 -24.93 -21.40 -22.94
CA LEU A 295 -24.70 -22.86 -23.01
C LEU A 295 -25.93 -23.59 -22.40
N PRO A 296 -26.33 -24.72 -22.97
CA PRO A 296 -27.53 -25.43 -22.58
C PRO A 296 -27.50 -25.97 -21.14
N PRO A 297 -28.64 -26.36 -20.57
CA PRO A 297 -28.86 -26.38 -19.13
C PRO A 297 -28.16 -27.57 -18.45
N CYS A 298 -26.93 -27.36 -18.00
CA CYS A 298 -26.46 -28.07 -16.82
C CYS A 298 -27.08 -27.37 -15.61
N ARG A 299 -28.13 -27.97 -15.08
CA ARG A 299 -28.77 -27.57 -13.85
C ARG A 299 -27.73 -27.31 -12.78
N THR A 300 -27.75 -26.06 -12.24
CA THR A 300 -27.15 -25.69 -10.97
C THR A 300 -25.65 -25.96 -10.79
N ARG A 301 -24.80 -25.36 -11.60
CA ARG A 301 -23.48 -24.95 -11.12
C ARG A 301 -23.57 -23.51 -10.67
N LEU A 302 -24.02 -23.28 -9.47
CA LEU A 302 -23.63 -22.15 -8.65
C LEU A 302 -22.10 -22.05 -8.75
N THR A 303 -21.60 -20.92 -9.22
CA THR A 303 -20.19 -20.75 -9.53
C THR A 303 -19.32 -21.10 -8.33
N ARG A 304 -18.80 -22.31 -8.31
CA ARG A 304 -17.78 -22.80 -7.37
C ARG A 304 -16.45 -22.04 -7.49
N SER A 305 -16.41 -20.95 -8.24
CA SER A 305 -15.15 -20.29 -8.58
C SER A 305 -14.60 -19.37 -7.49
N THR A 306 -15.37 -19.03 -6.47
CA THR A 306 -14.91 -18.12 -5.39
C THR A 306 -14.22 -18.81 -4.23
N SER A 307 -14.22 -20.15 -4.18
CA SER A 307 -13.80 -20.88 -2.99
C SER A 307 -12.53 -21.70 -3.10
N ARG A 308 -11.88 -21.75 -4.25
CA ARG A 308 -10.77 -22.70 -4.46
C ARG A 308 -9.36 -22.18 -4.22
N THR A 309 -9.14 -20.94 -3.85
CA THR A 309 -7.77 -20.48 -3.59
C THR A 309 -7.67 -19.57 -2.36
N PRO A 310 -7.22 -20.11 -1.22
CA PRO A 310 -6.88 -19.29 -0.04
C PRO A 310 -5.67 -18.37 -0.27
N LYS A 311 -5.03 -18.41 -1.45
CA LYS A 311 -3.81 -17.68 -1.78
C LYS A 311 -3.99 -16.47 -2.72
N ALA A 312 -5.20 -16.13 -3.08
CA ALA A 312 -5.43 -14.99 -3.97
C ALA A 312 -5.54 -13.71 -3.14
N THR A 313 -4.45 -13.03 -3.08
CA THR A 313 -4.20 -11.60 -2.89
C THR A 313 -5.43 -10.67 -2.73
N TRP A 314 -5.30 -9.77 -1.83
CA TRP A 314 -6.06 -8.62 -1.39
C TRP A 314 -7.14 -8.04 -2.32
N ALA A 315 -6.87 -7.86 -3.59
CA ALA A 315 -7.79 -7.27 -4.56
C ALA A 315 -8.99 -8.18 -4.91
N TRP A 316 -8.82 -9.49 -4.74
CA TRP A 316 -9.89 -10.46 -4.95
C TRP A 316 -10.97 -10.35 -3.88
N LEU A 317 -10.56 -10.23 -2.64
CA LEU A 317 -11.45 -10.20 -1.49
C LEU A 317 -12.36 -8.96 -1.53
N THR A 318 -11.84 -7.79 -1.83
CA THR A 318 -12.61 -6.53 -1.79
C THR A 318 -13.69 -6.43 -2.86
N ARG A 319 -13.39 -6.77 -4.10
CA ARG A 319 -14.36 -6.61 -5.21
C ARG A 319 -15.39 -7.74 -5.28
N TYR A 320 -14.99 -8.96 -5.00
CA TYR A 320 -15.92 -10.10 -4.92
C TYR A 320 -16.81 -10.03 -3.69
N TRP A 321 -16.31 -9.53 -2.59
CA TRP A 321 -17.05 -9.33 -1.36
C TRP A 321 -18.21 -8.33 -1.55
N ALA A 322 -17.97 -7.20 -2.16
CA ALA A 322 -19.02 -6.23 -2.45
C ALA A 322 -20.11 -6.80 -3.39
N ILE A 323 -19.71 -7.59 -4.40
CA ILE A 323 -20.65 -8.26 -5.32
C ILE A 323 -21.36 -9.40 -4.59
N TRP A 324 -20.66 -10.13 -3.72
CA TRP A 324 -21.22 -11.27 -3.00
C TRP A 324 -22.21 -10.81 -1.92
N LEU A 325 -21.88 -9.79 -1.13
CA LEU A 325 -22.78 -9.18 -0.14
C LEU A 325 -24.05 -8.61 -0.78
N ALA A 326 -23.95 -8.00 -1.95
CA ALA A 326 -25.10 -7.48 -2.68
C ALA A 326 -26.06 -8.60 -3.17
N ASN A 327 -25.57 -9.85 -3.23
CA ASN A 327 -26.32 -10.99 -3.76
C ASN A 327 -26.77 -12.01 -2.70
N CYS A 328 -26.41 -11.84 -1.42
CA CYS A 328 -26.92 -12.68 -0.33
C CYS A 328 -28.14 -12.01 0.32
N ARG A 329 -29.30 -12.66 0.25
CA ARG A 329 -30.51 -12.24 0.98
C ARG A 329 -31.08 -13.43 1.74
N PHE A 330 -31.62 -13.17 2.93
CA PHE A 330 -32.48 -14.11 3.62
C PHE A 330 -33.76 -14.32 2.82
N PRO A 331 -34.25 -15.56 2.69
CA PRO A 331 -35.58 -15.78 2.19
C PRO A 331 -36.56 -15.16 3.20
N ALA A 332 -37.34 -14.20 2.77
CA ALA A 332 -38.43 -13.66 3.55
C ALA A 332 -39.43 -14.82 3.80
N GLY A 333 -39.59 -15.28 5.04
CA GLY A 333 -40.68 -16.08 5.47
C GLY A 333 -40.46 -17.58 5.70
N SER A 334 -39.30 -18.05 6.17
CA SER A 334 -39.20 -19.42 6.71
C SER A 334 -38.27 -19.51 7.91
N VAL A 335 -38.78 -19.16 9.07
CA VAL A 335 -38.24 -19.65 10.33
C VAL A 335 -39.12 -20.86 10.68
N THR A 336 -38.63 -22.06 10.46
CA THR A 336 -39.11 -23.29 11.11
C THR A 336 -38.00 -23.84 11.96
#